data_354e4ad687f349e79ad834a78d786296
#
_entry.id   354e4ad687f349e79ad834a78d786296
#
_cell.length_a   1.000
_cell.length_b   1.000
_cell.length_c   1.000
_cell.angle_alpha   90.00
_cell.angle_beta   90.00
_cell.angle_gamma   90.00
#
_symmetry.space_group_name_H-M   'P 1'
#
loop_
_entity.id
_entity.type
_entity.pdbx_description
1 polymer ?
#
loop_
_entity_poly.entity_id
_entity_poly.type
_entity_poly.pdbx_seq_one_letter_code
_entity_poly.pdbx_strand_id
1 'polypeptide(L)'
;MRIYLQSQPTEAGVIRFIHLVLQEDLMGGWTLIRESGKQGSPGTVKRENFTNKEQALEAMIKWRDKNINRGYRVAFVEGDKLPADRC
;
A
#
# COMPACT_ATOMS: atom_id res chain seq x y z
N MET A 1 5.45 8.62 -1.97
CA MET A 1 5.86 7.29 -1.45
C MET A 1 4.86 6.24 -1.86
N ARG A 2 5.32 5.09 -2.28
CA ARG A 2 4.42 4.01 -2.68
C ARG A 2 5.01 2.64 -2.34
N ILE A 3 4.12 1.71 -2.04
CA ILE A 3 4.47 0.32 -1.76
C ILE A 3 3.56 -0.54 -2.62
N TYR A 4 4.15 -1.48 -3.34
CA TYR A 4 3.40 -2.42 -4.17
C TYR A 4 3.59 -3.82 -3.60
N LEU A 5 2.48 -4.49 -3.28
CA LEU A 5 2.51 -5.84 -2.73
C LEU A 5 1.79 -6.79 -3.67
N GLN A 6 2.25 -8.03 -3.71
CA GLN A 6 1.65 -9.08 -4.51
C GLN A 6 1.45 -10.33 -3.69
N SER A 7 0.36 -11.04 -3.96
CA SER A 7 0.14 -12.33 -3.35
C SER A 7 0.91 -13.41 -4.11
N GLN A 8 0.97 -14.61 -3.51
CA GLN A 8 1.40 -15.77 -4.25
C GLN A 8 0.35 -16.12 -5.31
N PRO A 9 0.76 -16.67 -6.46
CA PRO A 9 -0.23 -17.09 -7.45
C PRO A 9 -1.13 -18.19 -6.88
N THR A 10 -2.41 -18.14 -7.23
CA THR A 10 -3.33 -19.22 -6.91
C THR A 10 -3.09 -20.38 -7.86
N GLU A 11 -3.82 -21.48 -7.65
CA GLU A 11 -3.73 -22.63 -8.54
C GLU A 11 -4.10 -22.26 -9.98
N ALA A 12 -5.01 -21.29 -10.12
CA ALA A 12 -5.39 -20.79 -11.44
C ALA A 12 -4.42 -19.77 -12.01
N GLY A 13 -3.32 -19.49 -11.30
CA GLY A 13 -2.34 -18.51 -11.75
C GLY A 13 -2.72 -17.07 -11.50
N VAL A 14 -3.72 -16.84 -10.65
CA VAL A 14 -4.17 -15.49 -10.35
C VAL A 14 -3.28 -14.87 -9.29
N ILE A 15 -2.77 -13.67 -9.58
CA ILE A 15 -1.97 -12.89 -8.63
C ILE A 15 -2.79 -11.67 -8.23
N ARG A 16 -2.91 -11.43 -6.93
CA ARG A 16 -3.57 -10.25 -6.42
C ARG A 16 -2.54 -9.21 -6.06
N PHE A 17 -2.92 -7.95 -6.16
CA PHE A 17 -2.01 -6.87 -5.83
C PHE A 17 -2.67 -5.89 -4.86
N ILE A 18 -1.81 -5.17 -4.14
CA ILE A 18 -2.21 -4.03 -3.32
C ILE A 18 -1.19 -2.94 -3.56
N HIS A 19 -1.67 -1.77 -3.94
CA HIS A 19 -0.83 -0.62 -4.21
C HIS A 19 -1.18 0.46 -3.18
N LEU A 20 -0.22 0.81 -2.36
CA LEU A 20 -0.37 1.84 -1.34
C LEU A 20 0.42 3.06 -1.79
N VAL A 21 -0.27 4.19 -1.90
CA VAL A 21 0.37 5.45 -2.30
C VAL A 21 0.08 6.50 -1.25
N LEU A 22 1.12 7.15 -0.77
CA LEU A 22 1.02 8.22 0.21
C LEU A 22 1.46 9.50 -0.46
N GLN A 23 0.60 10.50 -0.47
CA GLN A 23 0.93 11.78 -1.09
C GLN A 23 0.35 12.94 -0.31
N GLU A 24 1.04 14.05 -0.38
CA GLU A 24 0.61 15.27 0.26
C GLU A 24 -0.47 15.93 -0.61
N ASP A 25 -1.53 16.42 0.05
CA ASP A 25 -2.56 17.13 -0.70
C ASP A 25 -2.27 18.63 -0.71
N LEU A 26 -3.10 19.37 -1.46
CA LEU A 26 -2.86 20.81 -1.65
C LEU A 26 -3.15 21.63 -0.41
N MET A 27 -3.84 21.05 0.55
CA MET A 27 -4.24 21.76 1.77
C MET A 27 -3.29 21.50 2.93
N GLY A 28 -2.16 20.85 2.69
CA GLY A 28 -1.20 20.54 3.72
C GLY A 28 -1.46 19.24 4.46
N GLY A 29 -2.55 18.55 4.12
CA GLY A 29 -2.81 17.23 4.68
C GLY A 29 -2.19 16.13 3.85
N TRP A 30 -2.53 14.90 4.17
CA TRP A 30 -1.97 13.72 3.51
C TRP A 30 -3.07 12.75 3.13
N THR A 31 -2.90 12.11 1.99
CA THR A 31 -3.87 11.13 1.50
C THR A 31 -3.16 9.79 1.30
N LEU A 32 -3.75 8.76 1.87
CA LEU A 32 -3.34 7.39 1.61
C LEU A 32 -4.31 6.80 0.59
N ILE A 33 -3.78 6.40 -0.56
CA ILE A 33 -4.56 5.80 -1.62
C ILE A 33 -4.27 4.31 -1.61
N ARG A 34 -5.34 3.50 -1.56
CA ARG A 34 -5.21 2.04 -1.54
C ARG A 34 -5.94 1.48 -2.75
N GLU A 35 -5.19 0.87 -3.64
CA GLU A 35 -5.76 0.18 -4.79
C GLU A 35 -5.47 -1.31 -4.64
N SER A 36 -6.49 -2.14 -4.86
CA SER A 36 -6.32 -3.59 -4.73
C SER A 36 -7.17 -4.31 -5.75
N GLY A 37 -6.73 -5.49 -6.15
CA GLY A 37 -7.45 -6.28 -7.12
C GLY A 37 -6.60 -7.43 -7.64
N LYS A 38 -7.02 -7.96 -8.78
CA LYS A 38 -6.28 -9.00 -9.49
C LYS A 38 -5.45 -8.36 -10.58
N GLN A 39 -4.24 -8.86 -10.78
CA GLN A 39 -3.41 -8.36 -11.87
C GLN A 39 -4.13 -8.56 -13.20
N GLY A 40 -4.04 -7.54 -14.04
CA GLY A 40 -4.69 -7.58 -15.33
C GLY A 40 -6.15 -7.14 -15.31
N SER A 41 -6.68 -6.77 -14.16
CA SER A 41 -8.05 -6.30 -14.02
C SER A 41 -8.06 -4.95 -13.30
N PRO A 42 -9.11 -4.15 -13.49
CA PRO A 42 -9.24 -2.92 -12.72
C PRO A 42 -9.34 -3.22 -11.23
N GLY A 43 -8.67 -2.43 -10.42
CA GLY A 43 -8.72 -2.58 -8.98
C GLY A 43 -9.78 -1.70 -8.35
N THR A 44 -9.97 -1.91 -7.05
CA THR A 44 -10.81 -1.04 -6.24
C THR A 44 -9.90 -0.01 -5.59
N VAL A 45 -10.28 1.27 -5.67
CA VAL A 45 -9.49 2.36 -5.13
C VAL A 45 -10.23 2.98 -3.95
N LYS A 46 -9.53 3.14 -2.84
CA LYS A 46 -10.05 3.82 -1.66
C LYS A 46 -9.05 4.87 -1.22
N ARG A 47 -9.56 5.99 -0.73
CA ARG A 47 -8.74 7.10 -0.26
C ARG A 47 -9.07 7.40 1.18
N GLU A 48 -8.05 7.75 1.94
CA GLU A 48 -8.21 8.13 3.33
C GLU A 48 -7.36 9.36 3.60
N ASN A 49 -7.96 10.38 4.21
CA ASN A 49 -7.28 11.65 4.46
C ASN A 49 -6.81 11.75 5.90
N PHE A 50 -5.64 12.34 6.08
CA PHE A 50 -5.03 12.54 7.39
C PHE A 50 -4.55 13.97 7.51
N THR A 51 -4.49 14.47 8.75
CA THR A 51 -4.07 15.83 8.99
C THR A 51 -2.55 15.99 9.00
N ASN A 52 -1.82 14.91 9.28
CA ASN A 52 -0.37 14.99 9.28
C ASN A 52 0.25 13.72 8.70
N LYS A 53 1.52 13.86 8.32
CA LYS A 53 2.24 12.78 7.66
C LYS A 53 2.40 11.55 8.56
N GLU A 54 2.63 11.78 9.85
CA GLU A 54 2.89 10.68 10.76
C GLU A 54 1.70 9.73 10.86
N GLN A 55 0.50 10.28 10.97
CA GLN A 55 -0.70 9.47 11.03
C GLN A 55 -0.92 8.71 9.74
N ALA A 56 -0.69 9.38 8.61
CA ALA A 56 -0.85 8.75 7.30
C ALA A 56 0.17 7.64 7.11
N LEU A 57 1.40 7.88 7.53
CA LEU A 57 2.46 6.89 7.42
C LEU A 57 2.18 5.68 8.29
N GLU A 58 1.69 5.90 9.50
CA GLU A 58 1.28 4.82 10.38
C GLU A 58 0.22 3.94 9.74
N ALA A 59 -0.78 4.57 9.12
CA ALA A 59 -1.83 3.84 8.45
C ALA A 59 -1.28 3.02 7.28
N MET A 60 -0.35 3.59 6.54
CA MET A 60 0.28 2.89 5.42
C MET A 60 1.05 1.66 5.89
N ILE A 61 1.81 1.82 6.97
CA ILE A 61 2.58 0.70 7.54
C ILE A 61 1.65 -0.39 8.05
N LYS A 62 0.56 0.01 8.69
CA LYS A 62 -0.44 -0.92 9.19
C LYS A 62 -1.03 -1.75 8.06
N TRP A 63 -1.37 -1.11 6.95
CA TRP A 63 -1.92 -1.81 5.80
C TRP A 63 -0.89 -2.75 5.17
N ARG A 64 0.36 -2.30 5.09
CA ARG A 64 1.44 -3.15 4.60
C ARG A 64 1.58 -4.40 5.45
N ASP A 65 1.69 -4.22 6.77
CA ASP A 65 1.93 -5.33 7.68
C ASP A 65 0.75 -6.30 7.72
N LYS A 66 -0.47 -5.76 7.70
CA LYS A 66 -1.66 -6.60 7.67
C LYS A 66 -1.65 -7.52 6.46
N ASN A 67 -1.23 -7.00 5.31
CA ASN A 67 -1.24 -7.79 4.09
C ASN A 67 -0.05 -8.73 3.99
N ILE A 68 1.08 -8.36 4.55
CA ILE A 68 2.20 -9.29 4.67
C ILE A 68 1.77 -10.49 5.50
N ASN A 69 1.04 -10.26 6.59
CA ASN A 69 0.55 -11.34 7.43
C ASN A 69 -0.48 -12.23 6.71
N ARG A 70 -1.09 -11.71 5.65
CA ARG A 70 -2.03 -12.47 4.84
C ARG A 70 -1.35 -13.19 3.67
N GLY A 71 -0.02 -13.14 3.60
CA GLY A 71 0.72 -13.84 2.57
C GLY A 71 1.17 -12.99 1.40
N TYR A 72 0.93 -11.70 1.44
CA TYR A 72 1.44 -10.79 0.40
C TYR A 72 2.92 -10.51 0.63
N ARG A 73 3.62 -10.20 -0.44
CA ARG A 73 5.03 -9.85 -0.38
C ARG A 73 5.22 -8.46 -0.98
N VAL A 74 6.13 -7.69 -0.39
CA VAL A 74 6.48 -6.39 -0.93
C VAL A 74 7.29 -6.62 -2.20
N ALA A 75 6.75 -6.17 -3.32
CA ALA A 75 7.42 -6.29 -4.60
C ALA A 75 8.19 -5.03 -4.97
N PHE A 76 7.78 -3.89 -4.40
CA PHE A 76 8.34 -2.62 -4.82
C PHE A 76 8.07 -1.54 -3.77
N VAL A 77 9.08 -0.74 -3.47
CA VAL A 77 8.95 0.41 -2.58
C VAL A 77 9.63 1.59 -3.24
N GLU A 78 8.95 2.72 -3.27
CA GLU A 78 9.52 3.95 -3.83
C GLU A 78 9.24 5.12 -2.89
N GLY A 79 10.21 5.98 -2.70
CA GLY A 79 10.08 7.17 -1.89
C GLY A 79 10.90 7.09 -0.62
N ASP A 80 10.46 7.79 0.41
CA ASP A 80 11.19 7.86 1.67
C ASP A 80 11.28 6.50 2.34
N LYS A 81 12.33 6.30 3.12
CA LYS A 81 12.47 5.08 3.89
C LYS A 81 11.39 4.97 4.95
N LEU A 82 10.83 3.79 5.07
CA LEU A 82 9.88 3.51 6.14
C LEU A 82 10.64 3.00 7.36
N PRO A 83 10.29 3.47 8.56
CA PRO A 83 11.02 3.02 9.76
C PRO A 83 11.06 1.51 9.93
N ALA A 84 10.00 0.83 9.53
CA ALA A 84 9.88 -0.61 9.71
C ALA A 84 10.58 -1.43 8.62
N ASP A 85 11.16 -0.78 7.62
CA ASP A 85 11.81 -1.48 6.51
C ASP A 85 13.16 -2.07 6.86
N ARG A 86 13.59 -1.86 8.08
CA ARG A 86 14.89 -2.35 8.51
C ARG A 86 14.84 -3.73 9.14
N CYS A 87 13.80 -4.39 9.02
CA CYS A 87 13.67 -5.72 9.59
C CYS A 87 14.62 -6.71 8.98
#